data_8167f1533898ef897fbe25567d36a40d
#
_entry.id   8167f1533898ef897fbe25567d36a40d
#
_cell.length_a   1.000
_cell.length_b   1.000
_cell.length_c   1.000
_cell.angle_alpha   90.00
_cell.angle_beta   90.00
_cell.angle_gamma   90.00
#
_symmetry.space_group_name_H-M   'P 1'
#
loop_
_entity.id
_entity.type
_entity.pdbx_description
1 polymer ?
#
loop_
_entity_poly.entity_id
_entity_poly.type
_entity_poly.pdbx_seq_one_letter_code
_entity_poly.pdbx_strand_id
1 'polypeptide(L)'
;MALTCTDMSDAVAGSDAEGLTADAIVVGAGLAGLVAACELADRGLRVLILDQENRANVGGQAFWSFGGLFLVNSPEQRRLGIRDSHELALQDWLGTAAFDRPEDYWPEQWAHAYVDFAAGEKRSWLRARGLKIFPLVGWAERGGYDAQGHGDSVPRFHITWGTGPALVDIFVRQLRDRPTVRFAHRHQVDKLIVEGNAVTGVRGTVLEPSDEPRGAPSSRKSVVEFVFRASAVIVASGSIGCNHWLLRKNWPGRMGRIPEPFVWRVMGE
;
A
#
# COMPACT_ATOMS: atom_id res chain seq x y z
N MET A 1 19.07 -17.19 -7.50
CA MET A 1 18.75 -18.16 -6.43
C MET A 1 17.23 -18.11 -6.26
N ALA A 2 16.56 -19.10 -6.84
CA ALA A 2 15.10 -19.19 -6.80
C ALA A 2 14.66 -19.52 -5.37
N LEU A 3 13.84 -18.67 -4.78
CA LEU A 3 13.23 -18.92 -3.48
C LEU A 3 12.17 -20.01 -3.64
N THR A 4 12.49 -21.22 -3.26
CA THR A 4 11.53 -22.29 -3.07
C THR A 4 10.63 -21.94 -1.88
N CYS A 5 9.39 -21.69 -2.17
CA CYS A 5 8.35 -21.29 -1.22
C CYS A 5 7.59 -22.55 -0.80
N THR A 6 8.11 -23.27 0.20
CA THR A 6 7.43 -24.40 0.81
C THR A 6 6.79 -23.95 2.13
N ASP A 7 5.53 -24.34 2.31
CA ASP A 7 4.71 -24.27 3.52
C ASP A 7 4.23 -22.87 4.00
N MET A 8 3.11 -22.47 3.42
CA MET A 8 2.06 -21.71 4.10
C MET A 8 0.73 -22.35 3.65
N SER A 9 0.00 -22.95 4.57
CA SER A 9 -1.24 -23.65 4.25
C SER A 9 -2.25 -22.69 3.60
N ASP A 10 -2.52 -22.92 2.33
CA ASP A 10 -3.60 -22.29 1.58
C ASP A 10 -4.89 -23.08 1.86
N ALA A 11 -5.58 -22.79 2.93
CA ALA A 11 -7.01 -23.14 3.00
C ALA A 11 -7.63 -22.65 4.31
N VAL A 12 -8.26 -21.53 4.29
CA VAL A 12 -9.46 -21.36 5.09
C VAL A 12 -10.60 -21.83 4.20
N ALA A 13 -10.90 -23.13 4.24
CA ALA A 13 -12.07 -23.68 3.58
C ALA A 13 -13.33 -23.07 4.21
N GLY A 14 -14.36 -22.81 3.41
CA GLY A 14 -15.57 -22.08 3.79
C GLY A 14 -16.43 -22.65 4.95
N SER A 15 -15.98 -23.70 5.65
CA SER A 15 -16.63 -24.23 6.85
C SER A 15 -16.02 -23.73 8.17
N ASP A 16 -14.80 -23.18 8.17
CA ASP A 16 -14.14 -22.67 9.37
C ASP A 16 -14.30 -21.14 9.55
N ALA A 17 -15.09 -20.51 8.68
CA ALA A 17 -15.27 -19.06 8.63
C ALA A 17 -16.05 -18.48 9.83
N GLU A 18 -16.87 -19.27 10.52
CA GLU A 18 -17.66 -18.82 11.67
C GLU A 18 -16.87 -18.65 12.98
N GLY A 19 -15.59 -19.04 13.02
CA GLY A 19 -14.75 -19.03 14.20
C GLY A 19 -13.49 -18.15 14.13
N LEU A 20 -13.19 -17.49 13.01
CA LEU A 20 -12.00 -16.65 12.84
C LEU A 20 -12.15 -15.30 13.55
N THR A 21 -11.78 -15.27 14.83
CA THR A 21 -11.68 -14.02 15.58
C THR A 21 -10.31 -13.36 15.32
N ALA A 22 -10.32 -12.26 14.60
CA ALA A 22 -9.18 -11.35 14.48
C ALA A 22 -9.45 -10.09 15.29
N ASP A 23 -8.40 -9.47 15.81
CA ASP A 23 -8.54 -8.16 16.45
C ASP A 23 -8.63 -7.07 15.37
N ALA A 24 -7.93 -7.28 14.24
CA ALA A 24 -7.99 -6.41 13.09
C ALA A 24 -8.01 -7.20 11.77
N ILE A 25 -8.77 -6.68 10.80
CA ILE A 25 -8.75 -7.12 9.40
C ILE A 25 -8.01 -6.08 8.57
N VAL A 26 -7.09 -6.54 7.72
CA VAL A 26 -6.41 -5.71 6.72
C VAL A 26 -6.87 -6.16 5.32
N VAL A 27 -7.47 -5.24 4.57
CA VAL A 27 -7.95 -5.49 3.22
C VAL A 27 -6.89 -5.05 2.21
N GLY A 28 -6.26 -6.00 1.58
CA GLY A 28 -5.16 -5.81 0.62
C GLY A 28 -3.78 -6.17 1.20
N ALA A 29 -3.08 -7.09 0.53
CA ALA A 29 -1.71 -7.51 0.84
C ALA A 29 -0.65 -6.72 0.04
N GLY A 30 -0.96 -5.49 -0.37
CA GLY A 30 0.00 -4.53 -0.89
C GLY A 30 0.92 -3.99 0.21
N LEU A 31 1.90 -3.15 -0.15
CA LEU A 31 2.89 -2.62 0.81
C LEU A 31 2.24 -1.97 2.03
N ALA A 32 1.20 -1.15 1.84
CA ALA A 32 0.51 -0.48 2.95
C ALA A 32 -0.14 -1.48 3.92
N GLY A 33 -0.80 -2.52 3.38
CA GLY A 33 -1.41 -3.57 4.20
C GLY A 33 -0.37 -4.40 4.95
N LEU A 34 0.74 -4.75 4.30
CA LEU A 34 1.84 -5.48 4.95
C LEU A 34 2.46 -4.68 6.09
N VAL A 35 2.69 -3.37 5.89
CA VAL A 35 3.20 -2.47 6.94
C VAL A 35 2.22 -2.40 8.11
N ALA A 36 0.95 -2.18 7.83
CA ALA A 36 -0.09 -2.11 8.86
C ALA A 36 -0.17 -3.43 9.66
N ALA A 37 -0.12 -4.57 8.97
CA ALA A 37 -0.13 -5.88 9.61
C ALA A 37 1.10 -6.10 10.50
N CYS A 38 2.29 -5.68 10.07
CA CYS A 38 3.50 -5.73 10.91
C CYS A 38 3.33 -4.92 12.19
N GLU A 39 2.87 -3.68 12.08
CA GLU A 39 2.69 -2.79 13.23
C GLU A 39 1.61 -3.30 14.21
N LEU A 40 0.54 -3.90 13.73
CA LEU A 40 -0.48 -4.55 14.56
C LEU A 40 0.07 -5.79 15.26
N ALA A 41 0.78 -6.64 14.51
CA ALA A 41 1.37 -7.86 15.04
C ALA A 41 2.50 -7.58 16.05
N ASP A 42 3.27 -6.51 15.87
CA ASP A 42 4.27 -6.03 16.84
C ASP A 42 3.63 -5.63 18.18
N ARG A 43 2.35 -5.26 18.17
CA ARG A 43 1.54 -4.97 19.37
C ARG A 43 0.82 -6.20 19.93
N GLY A 44 1.09 -7.39 19.39
CA GLY A 44 0.50 -8.66 19.84
C GLY A 44 -0.94 -8.91 19.35
N LEU A 45 -1.44 -8.10 18.43
CA LEU A 45 -2.79 -8.26 17.90
C LEU A 45 -2.87 -9.41 16.87
N ARG A 46 -4.03 -10.08 16.84
CA ARG A 46 -4.35 -11.07 15.82
C ARG A 46 -4.85 -10.36 14.57
N VAL A 47 -4.17 -10.60 13.45
CA VAL A 47 -4.42 -9.91 12.18
C VAL A 47 -4.82 -10.91 11.10
N LEU A 48 -5.92 -10.62 10.42
CA LEU A 48 -6.34 -11.31 9.21
C LEU A 48 -6.11 -10.40 8.00
N ILE A 49 -5.25 -10.82 7.08
CA ILE A 49 -4.99 -10.11 5.83
C ILE A 49 -5.79 -10.77 4.72
N LEU A 50 -6.67 -10.02 4.07
CA LEU A 50 -7.48 -10.47 2.95
C LEU A 50 -6.95 -9.88 1.65
N ASP A 51 -6.76 -10.73 0.64
CA ASP A 51 -6.39 -10.27 -0.70
C ASP A 51 -7.15 -11.06 -1.78
N GLN A 52 -7.63 -10.36 -2.80
CA GLN A 52 -8.33 -10.98 -3.93
C GLN A 52 -7.38 -11.78 -4.84
N GLU A 53 -6.08 -11.46 -4.81
CA GLU A 53 -5.07 -12.14 -5.59
C GLU A 53 -4.54 -13.38 -4.85
N ASN A 54 -3.84 -14.21 -5.62
CA ASN A 54 -3.13 -15.35 -5.06
C ASN A 54 -1.82 -14.90 -4.37
N ARG A 55 -1.19 -15.82 -3.68
CA ARG A 55 0.07 -15.62 -2.95
C ARG A 55 1.20 -15.04 -3.80
N ALA A 56 1.25 -15.37 -5.08
CA ALA A 56 2.30 -14.87 -5.96
C ALA A 56 2.27 -13.34 -6.09
N ASN A 57 1.10 -12.69 -5.87
CA ASN A 57 0.91 -11.27 -6.05
C ASN A 57 1.07 -10.41 -4.77
N VAL A 58 1.47 -11.02 -3.64
CA VAL A 58 1.73 -10.28 -2.39
C VAL A 58 2.74 -9.15 -2.62
N GLY A 59 2.45 -7.97 -2.08
CA GLY A 59 3.21 -6.74 -2.28
C GLY A 59 2.57 -5.77 -3.28
N GLY A 60 1.61 -6.23 -4.07
CA GLY A 60 0.84 -5.41 -5.01
C GLY A 60 1.74 -4.57 -5.94
N GLN A 61 1.34 -3.34 -6.19
CA GLN A 61 2.06 -2.43 -7.09
C GLN A 61 3.49 -2.08 -6.64
N ALA A 62 3.75 -2.09 -5.34
CA ALA A 62 5.07 -1.79 -4.81
C ALA A 62 6.15 -2.78 -5.29
N PHE A 63 5.77 -4.01 -5.58
CA PHE A 63 6.69 -5.02 -6.13
C PHE A 63 7.31 -4.59 -7.46
N TRP A 64 6.55 -3.92 -8.33
CA TRP A 64 6.96 -3.51 -9.67
C TRP A 64 7.70 -2.17 -9.69
N SER A 65 7.83 -1.52 -8.54
CA SER A 65 8.45 -0.20 -8.42
C SER A 65 9.97 -0.28 -8.32
N PHE A 66 10.63 0.86 -8.50
CA PHE A 66 12.05 1.03 -8.15
C PHE A 66 12.31 0.99 -6.64
N GLY A 67 11.27 0.80 -5.82
CA GLY A 67 11.38 0.87 -4.37
C GLY A 67 11.81 2.26 -3.91
N GLY A 68 11.36 3.31 -4.61
CA GLY A 68 11.69 4.69 -4.30
C GLY A 68 11.05 5.16 -3.02
N LEU A 69 11.85 5.76 -2.15
CA LEU A 69 11.43 6.25 -0.85
C LEU A 69 11.67 7.75 -0.77
N PHE A 70 10.63 8.49 -0.39
CA PHE A 70 10.75 9.89 -0.04
C PHE A 70 11.37 10.00 1.36
N LEU A 71 12.59 10.52 1.45
CA LEU A 71 13.28 10.81 2.71
C LEU A 71 13.81 12.23 2.65
N VAL A 72 13.80 12.90 3.79
CA VAL A 72 14.17 14.31 3.94
C VAL A 72 15.43 14.42 4.78
N ASN A 73 16.36 15.27 4.33
CA ASN A 73 17.63 15.54 5.02
C ASN A 73 18.37 14.25 5.43
N SER A 74 18.37 13.27 4.54
CA SER A 74 18.99 11.97 4.78
C SER A 74 20.52 12.05 4.79
N PRO A 75 21.23 11.08 5.40
CA PRO A 75 22.67 10.97 5.26
C PRO A 75 23.13 10.81 3.81
N GLU A 76 22.31 10.18 2.97
CA GLU A 76 22.56 10.01 1.54
C GLU A 76 22.52 11.36 0.83
N GLN A 77 21.52 12.20 1.08
CA GLN A 77 21.44 13.57 0.55
C GLN A 77 22.65 14.39 1.00
N ARG A 78 22.97 14.39 2.29
CA ARG A 78 24.10 15.16 2.81
C ARG A 78 25.46 14.77 2.19
N ARG A 79 25.69 13.46 1.93
CA ARG A 79 26.93 13.00 1.25
C ARG A 79 27.02 13.48 -0.19
N LEU A 80 25.90 13.72 -0.85
CA LEU A 80 25.82 14.24 -2.21
C LEU A 80 25.77 15.77 -2.26
N GLY A 81 25.92 16.45 -1.11
CA GLY A 81 25.86 17.92 -1.04
C GLY A 81 24.44 18.48 -1.18
N ILE A 82 23.42 17.66 -1.12
CA ILE A 82 22.02 18.09 -1.20
C ILE A 82 21.60 18.65 0.16
N ARG A 83 21.21 19.91 0.18
CA ARG A 83 20.70 20.59 1.37
C ARG A 83 19.18 20.52 1.39
N ASP A 84 18.64 19.81 2.34
CA ASP A 84 17.21 19.61 2.51
C ASP A 84 16.80 19.86 3.95
N SER A 85 15.53 20.20 4.18
CA SER A 85 14.95 20.37 5.50
C SER A 85 13.48 19.93 5.51
N HIS A 86 12.94 19.75 6.70
CA HIS A 86 11.53 19.48 6.91
C HIS A 86 10.64 20.57 6.29
N GLU A 87 10.97 21.83 6.57
CA GLU A 87 10.21 23.00 6.11
C GLU A 87 10.21 23.08 4.57
N LEU A 88 11.38 22.86 3.94
CA LEU A 88 11.50 22.87 2.50
C LEU A 88 10.71 21.70 1.86
N ALA A 89 10.77 20.54 2.48
CA ALA A 89 10.04 19.36 1.99
C ALA A 89 8.52 19.54 2.11
N LEU A 90 8.06 20.11 3.21
CA LEU A 90 6.64 20.41 3.40
C LEU A 90 6.15 21.48 2.43
N GLN A 91 6.93 22.55 2.25
CA GLN A 91 6.64 23.60 1.27
C GLN A 91 6.53 23.04 -0.15
N ASP A 92 7.46 22.17 -0.55
CA ASP A 92 7.43 21.51 -1.86
C ASP A 92 6.19 20.62 -2.02
N TRP A 93 5.85 19.86 -0.98
CA TRP A 93 4.67 18.96 -1.02
C TRP A 93 3.38 19.75 -1.16
N LEU A 94 3.17 20.75 -0.29
CA LEU A 94 1.95 21.56 -0.31
C LEU A 94 1.83 22.36 -1.61
N GLY A 95 2.94 22.91 -2.11
CA GLY A 95 2.97 23.64 -3.38
C GLY A 95 2.65 22.76 -4.58
N THR A 96 3.06 21.50 -4.57
CA THR A 96 2.75 20.54 -5.64
C THR A 96 1.34 19.97 -5.54
N ALA A 97 0.86 19.70 -4.33
CA ALA A 97 -0.44 19.08 -4.10
C ALA A 97 -1.62 20.01 -4.39
N ALA A 98 -1.43 21.32 -4.22
CA ALA A 98 -2.47 22.34 -4.42
C ALA A 98 -3.79 21.99 -3.72
N PHE A 99 -3.74 21.73 -2.42
CA PHE A 99 -4.91 21.49 -1.60
C PHE A 99 -5.79 22.73 -1.54
N ASP A 100 -6.89 22.74 -2.28
CA ASP A 100 -7.75 23.91 -2.48
C ASP A 100 -9.25 23.63 -2.24
N ARG A 101 -9.58 22.41 -1.75
CA ARG A 101 -10.96 21.96 -1.56
C ARG A 101 -11.19 21.47 -0.12
N PRO A 102 -12.42 21.55 0.41
CA PRO A 102 -12.75 20.98 1.71
C PRO A 102 -12.44 19.49 1.84
N GLU A 103 -12.56 18.74 0.73
CA GLU A 103 -12.26 17.31 0.68
C GLU A 103 -10.77 17.01 0.84
N ASP A 104 -9.90 18.00 0.63
CA ASP A 104 -8.45 17.87 0.74
C ASP A 104 -7.95 17.93 2.20
N TYR A 105 -8.82 18.18 3.18
CA TYR A 105 -8.45 18.27 4.59
C TYR A 105 -7.64 17.05 5.08
N TRP A 106 -8.16 15.82 4.89
CA TRP A 106 -7.45 14.63 5.31
C TRP A 106 -6.19 14.33 4.49
N PRO A 107 -6.18 14.44 3.16
CA PRO A 107 -4.94 14.40 2.37
C PRO A 107 -3.87 15.37 2.85
N GLU A 108 -4.22 16.59 3.23
CA GLU A 108 -3.28 17.57 3.78
C GLU A 108 -2.72 17.14 5.14
N GLN A 109 -3.57 16.66 6.07
CA GLN A 109 -3.12 16.12 7.35
C GLN A 109 -2.14 14.93 7.14
N TRP A 110 -2.42 14.06 6.18
CA TRP A 110 -1.51 12.97 5.82
C TRP A 110 -0.20 13.47 5.22
N ALA A 111 -0.21 14.56 4.45
CA ALA A 111 1.01 15.15 3.90
C ALA A 111 1.93 15.64 5.03
N HIS A 112 1.39 16.36 6.02
CA HIS A 112 2.13 16.78 7.20
C HIS A 112 2.72 15.59 7.96
N ALA A 113 1.89 14.62 8.35
CA ALA A 113 2.33 13.44 9.07
C ALA A 113 3.40 12.63 8.30
N TYR A 114 3.29 12.56 6.97
CA TYR A 114 4.24 11.83 6.16
C TYR A 114 5.58 12.56 6.02
N VAL A 115 5.58 13.87 5.90
CA VAL A 115 6.82 14.67 5.86
C VAL A 115 7.52 14.62 7.22
N ASP A 116 6.78 14.71 8.34
CA ASP A 116 7.32 14.52 9.69
C ASP A 116 8.02 13.17 9.82
N PHE A 117 7.36 12.10 9.41
CA PHE A 117 7.91 10.76 9.43
C PHE A 117 9.14 10.63 8.52
N ALA A 118 9.09 11.20 7.31
CA ALA A 118 10.17 11.13 6.33
C ALA A 118 11.42 11.92 6.73
N ALA A 119 11.25 13.03 7.44
CA ALA A 119 12.34 13.81 8.01
C ALA A 119 12.87 13.23 9.32
N GLY A 120 12.02 12.49 10.04
CA GLY A 120 12.30 11.90 11.34
C GLY A 120 12.75 10.45 11.27
N GLU A 121 11.89 9.57 11.75
CA GLU A 121 12.27 8.18 12.06
C GLU A 121 12.19 7.20 10.88
N LYS A 122 11.52 7.52 9.78
CA LYS A 122 11.24 6.59 8.67
C LYS A 122 12.47 5.84 8.20
N ARG A 123 13.58 6.54 8.01
CA ARG A 123 14.82 5.93 7.53
C ARG A 123 15.40 4.93 8.54
N SER A 124 15.48 5.30 9.81
CA SER A 124 15.99 4.42 10.88
C SER A 124 15.08 3.23 11.11
N TRP A 125 13.77 3.45 11.11
CA TRP A 125 12.74 2.44 11.21
C TRP A 125 12.82 1.38 10.10
N LEU A 126 12.99 1.81 8.84
CA LEU A 126 13.18 0.90 7.70
C LEU A 126 14.51 0.14 7.78
N ARG A 127 15.59 0.81 8.18
CA ARG A 127 16.89 0.17 8.33
C ARG A 127 16.92 -0.87 9.44
N ALA A 128 16.23 -0.63 10.55
CA ALA A 128 16.09 -1.60 11.63
C ALA A 128 15.39 -2.89 11.14
N ARG A 129 14.54 -2.77 10.11
CA ARG A 129 13.89 -3.91 9.44
C ARG A 129 14.74 -4.55 8.33
N GLY A 130 15.98 -4.10 8.17
CA GLY A 130 16.92 -4.67 7.18
C GLY A 130 16.91 -4.02 5.80
N LEU A 131 16.20 -2.88 5.61
CA LEU A 131 16.23 -2.17 4.34
C LEU A 131 17.64 -1.64 4.07
N LYS A 132 18.09 -1.80 2.82
CA LYS A 132 19.31 -1.22 2.30
C LYS A 132 18.96 -0.17 1.24
N ILE A 133 19.50 1.05 1.41
CA ILE A 133 19.30 2.15 0.47
C ILE A 133 20.50 2.19 -0.47
N PHE A 134 20.25 2.32 -1.75
CA PHE A 134 21.29 2.55 -2.76
C PHE A 134 21.89 3.94 -2.56
N PRO A 135 23.21 4.13 -2.70
CA PRO A 135 23.88 5.41 -2.38
C PRO A 135 23.68 6.47 -3.48
N LEU A 136 22.47 6.59 -3.96
CA LEU A 136 22.04 7.58 -4.95
C LEU A 136 20.72 8.19 -4.50
N VAL A 137 20.59 9.50 -4.65
CA VAL A 137 19.32 10.20 -4.46
C VAL A 137 18.98 10.89 -5.78
N GLY A 138 17.86 10.50 -6.33
CA GLY A 138 17.37 11.01 -7.61
C GLY A 138 16.21 11.99 -7.45
N TRP A 139 15.81 12.54 -8.59
CA TRP A 139 14.58 13.28 -8.72
C TRP A 139 13.43 12.29 -8.95
N ALA A 140 12.31 12.49 -8.25
CA ALA A 140 11.04 11.92 -8.65
C ALA A 140 10.45 12.67 -9.84
N GLU A 141 9.34 12.18 -10.37
CA GLU A 141 8.56 12.96 -11.33
C GLU A 141 8.11 14.28 -10.69
N ARG A 142 8.30 15.37 -11.42
CA ARG A 142 7.83 16.66 -10.96
C ARG A 142 6.33 16.75 -11.23
N GLY A 143 5.58 16.98 -10.16
CA GLY A 143 4.20 17.40 -10.26
C GLY A 143 4.10 18.84 -10.74
N GLY A 144 2.90 19.37 -10.75
CA GLY A 144 2.74 20.79 -10.85
C GLY A 144 1.83 21.30 -11.94
N TYR A 145 1.11 20.49 -12.67
CA TYR A 145 0.21 20.95 -13.73
C TYR A 145 -0.44 22.31 -13.41
N ASP A 146 -1.38 22.32 -12.47
CA ASP A 146 -2.03 23.53 -11.98
C ASP A 146 -1.56 23.92 -10.56
N ALA A 147 -0.55 23.24 -10.01
CA ALA A 147 -0.05 23.54 -8.69
C ALA A 147 0.57 24.93 -8.66
N GLN A 148 0.12 25.74 -7.73
CA GLN A 148 0.60 27.09 -7.50
C GLN A 148 1.60 27.03 -6.35
N GLY A 149 2.80 27.56 -6.58
CA GLY A 149 3.79 27.66 -5.52
C GLY A 149 5.01 26.78 -5.72
N HIS A 150 5.69 26.54 -4.63
CA HIS A 150 6.96 25.83 -4.62
C HIS A 150 6.74 24.32 -4.85
N GLY A 151 7.59 23.71 -5.66
CA GLY A 151 7.54 22.30 -5.98
C GLY A 151 8.79 21.54 -5.54
N ASP A 152 9.21 20.54 -6.29
CA ASP A 152 10.43 19.75 -6.02
C ASP A 152 11.71 20.62 -6.10
N SER A 153 12.20 21.09 -4.97
CA SER A 153 13.38 21.95 -4.89
C SER A 153 14.68 21.17 -4.91
N VAL A 154 14.68 19.98 -4.31
CA VAL A 154 15.85 19.11 -4.19
C VAL A 154 15.45 17.65 -4.43
N PRO A 155 16.39 16.78 -4.87
CA PRO A 155 16.11 15.37 -5.05
C PRO A 155 15.89 14.68 -3.70
N ARG A 156 14.77 13.90 -3.59
CA ARG A 156 14.38 13.14 -2.40
C ARG A 156 14.07 11.68 -2.67
N PHE A 157 14.23 11.24 -3.92
CA PHE A 157 13.92 9.88 -4.34
C PHE A 157 15.10 8.95 -4.01
N HIS A 158 14.96 8.17 -2.93
CA HIS A 158 15.95 7.20 -2.47
C HIS A 158 15.56 5.82 -2.96
N ILE A 159 16.44 5.19 -3.73
CA ILE A 159 16.19 3.86 -4.29
C ILE A 159 16.54 2.78 -3.27
N THR A 160 15.64 1.83 -3.07
CA THR A 160 15.90 0.63 -2.29
C THR A 160 16.85 -0.30 -3.06
N TRP A 161 17.90 -0.78 -2.40
CA TRP A 161 18.74 -1.83 -2.97
C TRP A 161 17.93 -3.10 -3.19
N GLY A 162 17.81 -3.55 -4.45
CA GLY A 162 16.91 -4.64 -4.85
C GLY A 162 15.48 -4.19 -5.18
N THR A 163 15.27 -2.88 -5.28
CA THR A 163 14.04 -2.24 -5.78
C THR A 163 12.76 -2.62 -5.00
N GLY A 164 11.60 -2.57 -5.63
CA GLY A 164 10.31 -2.90 -5.02
C GLY A 164 10.22 -4.29 -4.41
N PRO A 165 10.73 -5.34 -5.06
CA PRO A 165 10.79 -6.68 -4.46
C PRO A 165 11.47 -6.72 -3.10
N ALA A 166 12.62 -6.06 -2.94
CA ALA A 166 13.34 -6.04 -1.66
C ALA A 166 12.61 -5.21 -0.60
N LEU A 167 11.96 -4.12 -1.00
CA LEU A 167 11.12 -3.32 -0.09
C LEU A 167 9.93 -4.13 0.44
N VAL A 168 9.27 -4.90 -0.41
CA VAL A 168 8.15 -5.76 -0.01
C VAL A 168 8.62 -6.91 0.88
N ASP A 169 9.74 -7.53 0.52
CA ASP A 169 10.26 -8.74 1.16
C ASP A 169 10.59 -8.55 2.64
N ILE A 170 11.05 -7.36 3.07
CA ILE A 170 11.32 -7.09 4.49
C ILE A 170 10.06 -7.23 5.37
N PHE A 171 8.89 -6.85 4.86
CA PHE A 171 7.62 -6.97 5.58
C PHE A 171 7.04 -8.38 5.47
N VAL A 172 7.11 -9.00 4.29
CA VAL A 172 6.66 -10.38 4.10
C VAL A 172 7.41 -11.34 5.02
N ARG A 173 8.73 -11.21 5.15
CA ARG A 173 9.52 -12.05 6.07
C ARG A 173 9.10 -11.86 7.52
N GLN A 174 8.81 -10.63 7.95
CA GLN A 174 8.39 -10.36 9.32
C GLN A 174 7.03 -10.96 9.66
N LEU A 175 6.15 -11.10 8.67
CA LEU A 175 4.80 -11.64 8.86
C LEU A 175 4.74 -13.16 8.72
N ARG A 176 5.64 -13.77 7.94
CA ARG A 176 5.61 -15.19 7.57
C ARG A 176 5.53 -16.13 8.76
N ASP A 177 6.33 -15.86 9.80
CA ASP A 177 6.50 -16.76 10.94
C ASP A 177 5.74 -16.29 12.17
N ARG A 178 4.78 -15.36 12.00
CA ARG A 178 3.98 -14.83 13.10
C ARG A 178 2.69 -15.60 13.29
N PRO A 179 2.51 -16.33 14.39
CA PRO A 179 1.31 -17.12 14.63
C PRO A 179 0.04 -16.26 14.79
N THR A 180 0.21 -14.97 15.07
CA THR A 180 -0.90 -14.00 15.20
C THR A 180 -1.36 -13.43 13.86
N VAL A 181 -0.68 -13.75 12.73
CA VAL A 181 -1.02 -13.23 11.40
C VAL A 181 -1.47 -14.37 10.49
N ARG A 182 -2.60 -14.17 9.85
CA ARG A 182 -3.13 -15.07 8.84
C ARG A 182 -3.37 -14.34 7.53
N PHE A 183 -3.02 -14.98 6.42
CA PHE A 183 -3.34 -14.54 5.07
C PHE A 183 -4.50 -15.38 4.53
N ALA A 184 -5.51 -14.71 3.99
CA ALA A 184 -6.58 -15.32 3.22
C ALA A 184 -6.52 -14.75 1.80
N HIS A 185 -5.86 -15.49 0.93
CA HIS A 185 -5.77 -15.19 -0.49
C HIS A 185 -7.06 -15.57 -1.20
N ARG A 186 -7.30 -14.99 -2.37
CA ARG A 186 -8.51 -15.18 -3.17
C ARG A 186 -9.79 -14.75 -2.46
N HIS A 187 -9.68 -13.85 -1.47
CA HIS A 187 -10.80 -13.28 -0.73
C HIS A 187 -11.02 -11.83 -1.18
N GLN A 188 -11.98 -11.64 -2.07
CA GLN A 188 -12.38 -10.31 -2.54
C GLN A 188 -13.37 -9.70 -1.56
N VAL A 189 -12.99 -8.58 -0.94
CA VAL A 189 -13.88 -7.83 -0.05
C VAL A 189 -14.74 -6.89 -0.88
N ASP A 190 -16.06 -7.00 -0.72
CA ASP A 190 -17.02 -6.19 -1.48
C ASP A 190 -17.64 -5.08 -0.64
N LYS A 191 -17.79 -5.30 0.67
CA LYS A 191 -18.45 -4.33 1.57
C LYS A 191 -17.87 -4.35 2.98
N LEU A 192 -17.86 -3.18 3.61
CA LEU A 192 -17.69 -3.04 5.04
C LEU A 192 -19.02 -3.34 5.75
N ILE A 193 -18.95 -3.96 6.91
CA ILE A 193 -20.09 -4.18 7.78
C ILE A 193 -20.10 -3.05 8.80
N VAL A 194 -21.17 -2.26 8.79
CA VAL A 194 -21.34 -1.11 9.68
C VAL A 194 -22.52 -1.40 10.61
N GLU A 195 -22.29 -1.34 11.90
CA GLU A 195 -23.29 -1.52 12.94
C GLU A 195 -23.28 -0.28 13.85
N GLY A 196 -24.42 0.41 13.89
CA GLY A 196 -24.46 1.73 14.52
C GLY A 196 -23.52 2.71 13.80
N ASN A 197 -22.51 3.19 14.50
CA ASN A 197 -21.53 4.14 13.97
C ASN A 197 -20.11 3.54 13.91
N ALA A 198 -20.00 2.21 13.85
CA ALA A 198 -18.73 1.51 13.84
C ALA A 198 -18.64 0.48 12.70
N VAL A 199 -17.46 0.34 12.12
CA VAL A 199 -17.14 -0.77 11.21
C VAL A 199 -16.77 -1.98 12.07
N THR A 200 -17.53 -3.07 11.93
CA THR A 200 -17.41 -4.28 12.75
C THR A 200 -16.92 -5.50 11.96
N GLY A 201 -16.61 -5.31 10.69
CA GLY A 201 -16.12 -6.39 9.85
C GLY A 201 -16.23 -6.11 8.36
N VAL A 202 -16.07 -7.17 7.58
CA VAL A 202 -16.16 -7.16 6.11
C VAL A 202 -16.96 -8.35 5.62
N ARG A 203 -17.53 -8.20 4.41
CA ARG A 203 -18.09 -9.30 3.64
C ARG A 203 -17.59 -9.27 2.22
N GLY A 204 -17.58 -10.43 1.58
CA GLY A 204 -17.10 -10.55 0.21
C GLY A 204 -17.26 -11.96 -0.32
N THR A 205 -16.49 -12.26 -1.35
CA THR A 205 -16.52 -13.53 -2.08
C THR A 205 -15.15 -14.18 -2.13
N VAL A 206 -15.09 -15.47 -1.88
CA VAL A 206 -13.92 -16.30 -2.18
C VAL A 206 -13.93 -16.57 -3.67
N LEU A 207 -12.84 -16.27 -4.33
CA LEU A 207 -12.64 -16.53 -5.75
C LEU A 207 -12.05 -17.92 -5.97
N GLU A 208 -12.22 -18.48 -7.17
CA GLU A 208 -11.60 -19.75 -7.55
C GLU A 208 -10.09 -19.74 -7.21
N PRO A 209 -9.53 -20.88 -6.75
CA PRO A 209 -8.09 -21.03 -6.60
C PRO A 209 -7.34 -20.66 -7.88
N SER A 210 -6.15 -20.10 -7.74
CA SER A 210 -5.33 -19.71 -8.87
C SER A 210 -3.85 -19.86 -8.52
N ASP A 211 -3.12 -20.57 -9.38
CA ASP A 211 -1.66 -20.71 -9.34
C ASP A 211 -0.97 -19.84 -10.41
N GLU A 212 -1.70 -18.90 -10.98
CA GLU A 212 -1.16 -17.99 -11.99
C GLU A 212 0.07 -17.24 -11.45
N PRO A 213 1.09 -17.08 -12.27
CA PRO A 213 2.29 -16.35 -11.88
C PRO A 213 1.98 -14.88 -11.64
N ARG A 214 2.85 -14.20 -10.91
CA ARG A 214 2.73 -12.78 -10.62
C ARG A 214 2.48 -11.95 -11.87
N GLY A 215 1.44 -11.14 -11.84
CA GLY A 215 1.07 -10.23 -12.92
C GLY A 215 0.29 -10.88 -14.07
N ALA A 216 0.03 -12.17 -14.02
CA ALA A 216 -0.90 -12.82 -14.95
C ALA A 216 -2.35 -12.63 -14.48
N PRO A 217 -3.31 -12.50 -15.41
CA PRO A 217 -4.73 -12.46 -15.06
C PRO A 217 -5.16 -13.74 -14.35
N SER A 218 -5.92 -13.59 -13.27
CA SER A 218 -6.50 -14.71 -12.52
C SER A 218 -8.02 -14.69 -12.60
N SER A 219 -8.66 -15.87 -12.43
CA SER A 219 -10.12 -15.99 -12.46
C SER A 219 -10.76 -15.05 -11.43
N ARG A 220 -11.87 -14.41 -11.80
CA ARG A 220 -12.72 -13.60 -10.91
C ARG A 220 -14.02 -14.34 -10.55
N LYS A 221 -14.11 -15.61 -10.87
CA LYS A 221 -15.30 -16.37 -10.59
C LYS A 221 -15.43 -16.63 -9.09
N SER A 222 -16.58 -16.25 -8.56
CA SER A 222 -16.95 -16.43 -7.16
C SER A 222 -17.30 -17.89 -6.88
N VAL A 223 -16.83 -18.41 -5.74
CA VAL A 223 -17.11 -19.76 -5.27
C VAL A 223 -18.10 -19.74 -4.11
N VAL A 224 -17.83 -18.91 -3.10
CA VAL A 224 -18.65 -18.83 -1.89
C VAL A 224 -18.53 -17.44 -1.27
N GLU A 225 -19.59 -16.98 -0.60
CA GLU A 225 -19.56 -15.74 0.18
C GLU A 225 -18.89 -15.97 1.54
N PHE A 226 -18.27 -14.92 2.09
CA PHE A 226 -17.74 -14.93 3.44
C PHE A 226 -18.14 -13.67 4.22
N VAL A 227 -18.13 -13.80 5.54
CA VAL A 227 -18.30 -12.72 6.50
C VAL A 227 -17.23 -12.88 7.58
N PHE A 228 -16.40 -11.86 7.77
CA PHE A 228 -15.42 -11.82 8.87
C PHE A 228 -15.67 -10.61 9.78
N ARG A 229 -15.50 -10.82 11.09
CA ARG A 229 -15.69 -9.81 12.11
C ARG A 229 -14.37 -9.49 12.79
N ALA A 230 -14.18 -8.18 13.12
CA ALA A 230 -13.04 -7.69 13.88
C ALA A 230 -13.38 -6.37 14.56
N SER A 231 -12.59 -6.01 15.55
CA SER A 231 -12.73 -4.71 16.25
C SER A 231 -12.30 -3.53 15.40
N ALA A 232 -11.45 -3.76 14.37
CA ALA A 232 -10.99 -2.74 13.44
C ALA A 232 -10.80 -3.31 12.03
N VAL A 233 -11.02 -2.46 11.01
CA VAL A 233 -10.76 -2.77 9.61
C VAL A 233 -9.86 -1.70 9.00
N ILE A 234 -8.75 -2.12 8.43
CA ILE A 234 -7.83 -1.26 7.68
C ILE A 234 -8.00 -1.55 6.20
N VAL A 235 -8.46 -0.55 5.44
CA VAL A 235 -8.61 -0.65 3.99
C VAL A 235 -7.32 -0.20 3.32
N ALA A 236 -6.58 -1.15 2.73
CA ALA A 236 -5.31 -0.95 2.04
C ALA A 236 -5.36 -1.55 0.61
N SER A 237 -6.54 -1.54 -0.02
CA SER A 237 -6.85 -2.19 -1.29
C SER A 237 -6.29 -1.48 -2.53
N GLY A 238 -5.52 -0.41 -2.36
CA GLY A 238 -4.90 0.35 -3.44
C GLY A 238 -5.78 1.48 -3.97
N SER A 239 -5.45 1.97 -5.17
CA SER A 239 -6.13 3.11 -5.79
C SER A 239 -7.27 2.69 -6.71
N ILE A 240 -8.12 3.66 -7.07
CA ILE A 240 -9.21 3.48 -8.03
C ILE A 240 -8.74 3.50 -9.50
N GLY A 241 -7.44 3.61 -9.75
CA GLY A 241 -6.90 3.81 -11.10
C GLY A 241 -7.32 2.76 -12.13
N CYS A 242 -7.58 1.53 -11.69
CA CYS A 242 -8.05 0.43 -12.55
C CYS A 242 -9.58 0.42 -12.73
N ASN A 243 -10.31 1.12 -11.88
CA ASN A 243 -11.75 1.23 -11.98
C ASN A 243 -12.11 2.45 -12.85
N HIS A 244 -12.12 2.26 -14.17
CA HIS A 244 -12.36 3.35 -15.12
C HIS A 244 -13.72 4.02 -14.95
N TRP A 245 -14.73 3.28 -14.50
CA TRP A 245 -16.05 3.86 -14.19
C TRP A 245 -15.96 4.81 -13.00
N LEU A 246 -15.35 4.36 -11.92
CA LEU A 246 -15.19 5.16 -10.70
C LEU A 246 -14.28 6.37 -10.94
N LEU A 247 -13.22 6.18 -11.72
CA LEU A 247 -12.32 7.24 -12.12
C LEU A 247 -13.06 8.32 -12.92
N ARG A 248 -13.84 7.93 -13.94
CA ARG A 248 -14.64 8.89 -14.73
C ARG A 248 -15.69 9.61 -13.91
N LYS A 249 -16.36 8.88 -13.00
CA LYS A 249 -17.37 9.46 -12.11
C LYS A 249 -16.80 10.55 -11.20
N ASN A 250 -15.54 10.39 -10.77
CA ASN A 250 -14.88 11.30 -9.82
C ASN A 250 -13.80 12.17 -10.47
N TRP A 251 -13.74 12.25 -11.82
CA TRP A 251 -12.75 13.06 -12.51
C TRP A 251 -12.96 14.54 -12.21
N PRO A 252 -11.94 15.25 -11.69
CA PRO A 252 -12.09 16.66 -11.35
C PRO A 252 -12.26 17.52 -12.61
N GLY A 253 -13.30 18.34 -12.66
CA GLY A 253 -13.57 19.21 -13.81
C GLY A 253 -12.42 20.17 -14.14
N ARG A 254 -11.64 20.58 -13.13
CA ARG A 254 -10.43 21.41 -13.30
C ARG A 254 -9.32 20.75 -14.14
N MET A 255 -9.29 19.41 -14.17
CA MET A 255 -8.34 18.65 -14.99
C MET A 255 -8.74 18.55 -16.46
N GLY A 256 -9.80 19.22 -16.86
CA GLY A 256 -10.33 19.17 -18.21
C GLY A 256 -11.02 17.84 -18.53
N ARG A 257 -11.14 17.55 -19.84
CA ARG A 257 -11.78 16.31 -20.30
C ARG A 257 -10.86 15.13 -20.05
N ILE A 258 -11.41 14.03 -19.48
CA ILE A 258 -10.67 12.79 -19.30
C ILE A 258 -10.17 12.27 -20.66
N PRO A 259 -8.88 11.92 -20.82
CA PRO A 259 -8.35 11.39 -22.07
C PRO A 259 -9.04 10.08 -22.49
N GLU A 260 -9.20 9.90 -23.79
CA GLU A 260 -9.62 8.64 -24.39
C GLU A 260 -8.65 8.23 -25.52
N PRO A 261 -8.17 6.99 -25.52
CA PRO A 261 -8.37 5.96 -24.49
C PRO A 261 -7.52 6.21 -23.24
N PHE A 262 -8.11 6.02 -22.08
CA PHE A 262 -7.39 6.07 -20.82
C PHE A 262 -6.85 4.68 -20.52
N VAL A 263 -5.58 4.44 -20.79
CA VAL A 263 -4.96 3.14 -20.58
C VAL A 263 -4.09 3.19 -19.31
N TRP A 264 -4.68 2.86 -18.16
CA TRP A 264 -3.89 2.36 -17.05
C TRP A 264 -3.78 0.84 -17.20
N ARG A 265 -2.66 0.39 -17.71
CA ARG A 265 -2.34 -1.01 -17.67
C ARG A 265 -1.83 -1.32 -16.26
N VAL A 266 -2.73 -1.62 -15.36
CA VAL A 266 -2.36 -2.23 -14.10
C VAL A 266 -2.21 -3.71 -14.40
N MET A 267 -1.03 -4.24 -14.17
CA MET A 267 -0.80 -5.67 -14.29
C MET A 267 -1.67 -6.37 -13.25
N GLY A 268 -2.59 -7.22 -13.68
CA GLY A 268 -3.46 -8.01 -12.82
C GLY A 268 -4.96 -7.75 -12.99
N GLU A 269 -5.45 -7.59 -14.23
CA GLU A 269 -6.83 -7.93 -14.59
C GLU A 269 -6.90 -9.34 -15.16
#